data_d85abdc1801ab6e35f882699b4d0aa5a
#
_entry.id   d85abdc1801ab6e35f882699b4d0aa5a
#
_cell.length_a   1.000
_cell.length_b   1.000
_cell.length_c   1.000
_cell.angle_alpha   90.00
_cell.angle_beta   90.00
_cell.angle_gamma   90.00
#
_symmetry.space_group_name_H-M   'P 1'
#
loop_
_entity.id
_entity.type
_entity.pdbx_description
1 polymer ?
#
loop_
_entity_poly.entity_id
_entity_poly.type
_entity_poly.pdbx_seq_one_letter_code
_entity_poly.pdbx_strand_id
1 'polypeptide(L)'
;MPRGRPGVPGPKTPVYVISVAAELTGLHPQTLRQYDRVGLVSPGRTGGGGRRYSLHDIEMLREVAELTAAGIGLEDVRRILELENQVTALQQRNRELRSRVQELQTALETALQSLRSHAPRLPAVRPSGTVSPFDHVE
;
A
#
# COMPACT_ATOMS: atom_id res chain seq x y z
N MET A 1 13.14 -9.50 -8.01
CA MET A 1 11.79 -10.10 -7.98
C MET A 1 11.83 -11.34 -7.12
N PRO A 2 11.13 -11.37 -5.99
CA PRO A 2 10.95 -12.63 -5.32
C PRO A 2 10.19 -13.54 -6.28
N ARG A 3 10.85 -14.55 -6.77
CA ARG A 3 10.20 -15.62 -7.51
C ARG A 3 9.26 -16.30 -6.52
N GLY A 4 7.96 -16.04 -6.65
CA GLY A 4 6.96 -16.81 -5.93
C GLY A 4 7.25 -18.29 -6.16
N ARG A 5 7.12 -19.07 -5.11
CA ARG A 5 7.25 -20.54 -5.23
C ARG A 5 6.38 -21.00 -6.38
N PRO A 6 6.92 -21.77 -7.34
CA PRO A 6 6.10 -22.30 -8.42
C PRO A 6 4.93 -23.08 -7.81
N GLY A 7 3.71 -22.66 -8.14
CA GLY A 7 2.49 -23.34 -7.73
C GLY A 7 1.63 -22.64 -6.66
N VAL A 8 2.11 -21.55 -6.03
CA VAL A 8 1.27 -20.78 -5.10
C VAL A 8 0.83 -19.48 -5.77
N PRO A 9 -0.49 -19.30 -6.04
CA PRO A 9 -0.99 -18.05 -6.61
C PRO A 9 -0.77 -16.89 -5.65
N GLY A 10 -0.39 -15.74 -6.19
CA GLY A 10 -0.26 -14.50 -5.41
C GLY A 10 -1.63 -14.03 -4.89
N PRO A 11 -1.67 -13.13 -3.88
CA PRO A 11 -2.92 -12.70 -3.25
C PRO A 11 -3.88 -11.98 -4.22
N LYS A 12 -3.36 -11.39 -5.28
CA LYS A 12 -4.15 -10.70 -6.31
C LYS A 12 -4.37 -11.52 -7.57
N THR A 13 -3.90 -12.76 -7.61
CA THR A 13 -4.08 -13.65 -8.76
C THR A 13 -5.50 -14.21 -8.77
N PRO A 14 -6.30 -14.00 -9.84
CA PRO A 14 -7.68 -14.46 -9.92
C PRO A 14 -7.75 -15.96 -10.23
N VAL A 15 -7.97 -16.77 -9.22
CA VAL A 15 -7.92 -18.24 -9.34
C VAL A 15 -9.19 -18.96 -8.89
N TYR A 16 -10.04 -18.35 -8.07
CA TYR A 16 -11.20 -18.99 -7.48
C TYR A 16 -12.46 -18.78 -8.33
N VAL A 17 -13.11 -19.87 -8.70
CA VAL A 17 -14.44 -19.82 -9.35
C VAL A 17 -15.48 -19.31 -8.36
N ILE A 18 -16.60 -18.79 -8.86
CA ILE A 18 -17.64 -18.19 -8.02
C ILE A 18 -18.22 -19.16 -6.97
N SER A 19 -18.37 -20.44 -7.29
CA SER A 19 -18.86 -21.43 -6.33
C SER A 19 -17.91 -21.60 -5.14
N VAL A 20 -16.62 -21.63 -5.39
CA VAL A 20 -15.58 -21.71 -4.34
C VAL A 20 -15.53 -20.40 -3.56
N ALA A 21 -15.58 -19.27 -4.23
CA ALA A 21 -15.63 -17.98 -3.58
C ALA A 21 -16.84 -17.85 -2.65
N ALA A 22 -18.01 -18.32 -3.07
CA ALA A 22 -19.21 -18.36 -2.27
C ALA A 22 -19.03 -19.20 -0.99
N GLU A 23 -18.45 -20.38 -1.11
CA GLU A 23 -18.14 -21.23 0.05
C GLU A 23 -17.15 -20.57 1.02
N LEU A 24 -16.08 -19.97 0.50
CA LEU A 24 -15.04 -19.34 1.31
C LEU A 24 -15.51 -18.07 2.02
N THR A 25 -16.44 -17.36 1.44
CA THR A 25 -16.97 -16.09 1.99
C THR A 25 -18.24 -16.26 2.80
N GLY A 26 -18.93 -17.39 2.67
CA GLY A 26 -20.25 -17.60 3.24
C GLY A 26 -21.37 -16.82 2.55
N LEU A 27 -21.10 -16.27 1.37
CA LEU A 27 -22.08 -15.51 0.57
C LEU A 27 -22.69 -16.39 -0.53
N HIS A 28 -23.92 -16.08 -0.89
CA HIS A 28 -24.58 -16.74 -2.01
C HIS A 28 -23.94 -16.31 -3.33
N PRO A 29 -23.78 -17.19 -4.34
CA PRO A 29 -23.24 -16.81 -5.63
C PRO A 29 -23.96 -15.64 -6.31
N GLN A 30 -25.26 -15.55 -6.13
CA GLN A 30 -26.04 -14.42 -6.64
C GLN A 30 -25.66 -13.08 -5.98
N THR A 31 -25.36 -13.12 -4.70
CA THR A 31 -24.85 -11.94 -3.97
C THR A 31 -23.50 -11.50 -4.54
N LEU A 32 -22.60 -12.43 -4.84
CA LEU A 32 -21.32 -12.13 -5.47
C LEU A 32 -21.48 -11.50 -6.85
N ARG A 33 -22.44 -11.97 -7.64
CA ARG A 33 -22.78 -11.38 -8.95
C ARG A 33 -23.32 -9.96 -8.80
N GLN A 34 -24.15 -9.75 -7.79
CA GLN A 34 -24.69 -8.40 -7.48
C GLN A 34 -23.58 -7.45 -7.07
N TYR A 35 -22.66 -7.87 -6.23
CA TYR A 35 -21.51 -7.06 -5.78
C TYR A 35 -20.57 -6.71 -6.94
N ASP A 36 -20.37 -7.61 -7.88
CA ASP A 36 -19.66 -7.33 -9.13
C ASP A 36 -20.39 -6.26 -9.96
N ARG A 37 -21.70 -6.39 -10.13
CA ARG A 37 -22.51 -5.42 -10.90
C ARG A 37 -22.50 -4.01 -10.32
N VAL A 38 -22.51 -3.88 -9.00
CA VAL A 38 -22.48 -2.57 -8.33
C VAL A 38 -21.06 -2.03 -8.13
N GLY A 39 -20.05 -2.78 -8.57
CA GLY A 39 -18.66 -2.34 -8.50
C GLY A 39 -18.01 -2.47 -7.11
N LEU A 40 -18.61 -3.25 -6.21
CA LEU A 40 -18.04 -3.49 -4.89
C LEU A 40 -16.81 -4.42 -4.97
N VAL A 41 -16.83 -5.36 -5.89
CA VAL A 41 -15.72 -6.27 -6.20
C VAL A 41 -15.57 -6.33 -7.72
N SER A 42 -14.34 -6.51 -8.19
CA SER A 42 -14.04 -6.62 -9.61
C SER A 42 -13.27 -7.92 -9.86
N PRO A 43 -13.97 -9.05 -9.97
CA PRO A 43 -13.31 -10.32 -10.24
C PRO A 43 -12.69 -10.34 -11.64
N GLY A 44 -11.60 -11.08 -11.79
CA GLY A 44 -11.02 -11.35 -13.10
C GLY A 44 -12.00 -12.17 -13.96
N ARG A 45 -11.81 -12.13 -15.27
CA ARG A 45 -12.60 -12.90 -16.23
C ARG A 45 -11.70 -13.91 -16.96
N THR A 46 -12.20 -15.11 -17.14
CA THR A 46 -11.58 -16.08 -18.06
C THR A 46 -11.95 -15.77 -19.50
N GLY A 47 -11.30 -16.42 -20.48
CA GLY A 47 -11.62 -16.27 -21.89
C GLY A 47 -13.07 -16.64 -22.25
N GLY A 48 -13.74 -17.46 -21.45
CA GLY A 48 -15.17 -17.78 -21.57
C GLY A 48 -16.10 -16.84 -20.80
N GLY A 49 -15.61 -15.74 -20.22
CA GLY A 49 -16.41 -14.77 -19.46
C GLY A 49 -16.71 -15.16 -18.02
N GLY A 50 -16.19 -16.30 -17.56
CA GLY A 50 -16.36 -16.76 -16.18
C GLY A 50 -15.64 -15.88 -15.17
N ARG A 51 -16.27 -15.65 -14.01
CA ARG A 51 -15.67 -14.88 -12.93
C ARG A 51 -14.60 -15.68 -12.21
N ARG A 52 -13.50 -15.01 -11.91
CA ARG A 52 -12.42 -15.55 -11.06
C ARG A 52 -12.07 -14.54 -9.98
N TYR A 53 -12.07 -15.02 -8.75
CA TYR A 53 -11.79 -14.21 -7.57
C TYR A 53 -10.37 -14.49 -7.07
N SER A 54 -9.66 -13.45 -6.66
CA SER A 54 -8.37 -13.58 -6.00
C SER A 54 -8.55 -13.83 -4.50
N LEU A 55 -7.48 -14.24 -3.82
CA LEU A 55 -7.51 -14.34 -2.35
C LEU A 55 -7.82 -12.98 -1.71
N HIS A 56 -7.28 -11.91 -2.26
CA HIS A 56 -7.58 -10.54 -1.81
C HIS A 56 -9.08 -10.23 -1.94
N ASP A 57 -9.71 -10.61 -3.04
CA ASP A 57 -11.16 -10.46 -3.24
C ASP A 57 -11.95 -11.26 -2.18
N ILE A 58 -11.51 -12.49 -1.87
CA ILE A 58 -12.14 -13.33 -0.84
C ILE A 58 -12.06 -12.67 0.54
N GLU A 59 -10.92 -12.14 0.92
CA GLU A 59 -10.73 -11.45 2.20
C GLU A 59 -11.60 -10.22 2.30
N MET A 60 -11.65 -9.40 1.25
CA MET A 60 -12.52 -8.23 1.17
C MET A 60 -13.99 -8.60 1.26
N LEU A 61 -14.41 -9.65 0.58
CA LEU A 61 -15.80 -10.13 0.60
C LEU A 61 -16.19 -10.69 1.97
N ARG A 62 -15.27 -11.32 2.70
CA ARG A 62 -15.51 -11.73 4.10
C ARG A 62 -15.76 -10.52 4.99
N GLU A 63 -14.99 -9.47 4.83
CA GLU A 63 -15.19 -8.21 5.55
C GLU A 63 -16.55 -7.59 5.23
N VAL A 64 -16.93 -7.55 3.96
CA VAL A 64 -18.26 -7.11 3.54
C VAL A 64 -19.36 -7.94 4.19
N ALA A 65 -19.19 -9.26 4.22
CA ALA A 65 -20.15 -10.16 4.85
C ALA A 65 -20.31 -9.88 6.34
N GLU A 66 -19.22 -9.64 7.05
CA GLU A 66 -19.23 -9.29 8.49
C GLU A 66 -19.94 -7.96 8.73
N LEU A 67 -19.62 -6.93 7.94
CA LEU A 67 -20.23 -5.61 8.07
C LEU A 67 -21.74 -5.63 7.77
N THR A 68 -22.16 -6.35 6.73
CA THR A 68 -23.56 -6.49 6.38
C THR A 68 -24.34 -7.32 7.41
N ALA A 69 -23.72 -8.36 7.97
CA ALA A 69 -24.30 -9.14 9.07
C ALA A 69 -24.46 -8.31 10.35
N ALA A 70 -23.61 -7.32 10.58
CA ALA A 70 -23.72 -6.35 11.67
C ALA A 70 -24.82 -5.29 11.43
N GLY A 71 -25.53 -5.33 10.30
CA GLY A 71 -26.61 -4.41 9.97
C GLY A 71 -26.16 -3.14 9.26
N ILE A 72 -24.91 -3.06 8.82
CA ILE A 72 -24.40 -1.91 8.07
C ILE A 72 -24.93 -1.99 6.63
N GLY A 73 -25.52 -0.90 6.13
CA GLY A 73 -26.04 -0.83 4.77
C GLY A 73 -24.93 -0.92 3.71
N LEU A 74 -25.26 -1.44 2.54
CA LEU A 74 -24.29 -1.70 1.47
C LEU A 74 -23.56 -0.44 1.00
N GLU A 75 -24.22 0.70 0.95
CA GLU A 75 -23.58 1.98 0.60
C GLU A 75 -22.55 2.41 1.63
N ASP A 76 -22.83 2.19 2.91
CA ASP A 76 -21.91 2.49 4.00
C ASP A 76 -20.72 1.53 3.97
N VAL A 77 -20.95 0.25 3.70
CA VAL A 77 -19.88 -0.75 3.51
C VAL A 77 -18.97 -0.33 2.35
N ARG A 78 -19.54 0.10 1.25
CA ARG A 78 -18.80 0.59 0.09
C ARG A 78 -17.91 1.79 0.47
N ARG A 79 -18.46 2.73 1.25
CA ARG A 79 -17.72 3.89 1.74
C ARG A 79 -16.58 3.49 2.68
N ILE A 80 -16.82 2.53 3.58
CA ILE A 80 -15.80 1.99 4.48
C ILE A 80 -14.64 1.39 3.70
N LEU A 81 -14.94 0.53 2.72
CA LEU A 81 -13.92 -0.11 1.89
C LEU A 81 -13.11 0.92 1.09
N GLU A 82 -13.78 1.93 0.54
CA GLU A 82 -13.12 3.01 -0.18
C GLU A 82 -12.15 3.78 0.73
N LEU A 83 -12.58 4.10 1.96
CA LEU A 83 -11.73 4.77 2.94
C LEU A 83 -10.56 3.90 3.39
N GLU A 84 -10.74 2.61 3.58
CA GLU A 84 -9.69 1.67 3.90
C GLU A 84 -8.64 1.57 2.79
N ASN A 85 -9.09 1.55 1.53
CA ASN A 85 -8.20 1.58 0.37
C ASN A 85 -7.39 2.88 0.33
N GLN A 86 -8.01 4.01 0.62
CA GLN A 86 -7.32 5.31 0.72
C GLN A 86 -6.28 5.30 1.84
N VAL A 87 -6.63 4.79 3.01
CA VAL A 87 -5.69 4.66 4.14
C VAL A 87 -4.49 3.79 3.75
N THR A 88 -4.73 2.65 3.14
CA THR A 88 -3.66 1.74 2.69
C THR A 88 -2.74 2.44 1.69
N ALA A 89 -3.31 3.14 0.71
CA ALA A 89 -2.53 3.89 -0.29
C ALA A 89 -1.70 5.01 0.36
N LEU A 90 -2.28 5.74 1.30
CA LEU A 90 -1.59 6.81 2.03
C LEU A 90 -0.47 6.26 2.92
N GLN A 91 -0.70 5.13 3.58
CA GLN A 91 0.33 4.46 4.38
C GLN A 91 1.50 4.01 3.49
N GLN A 92 1.22 3.46 2.33
CA GLN A 92 2.23 3.07 1.35
C GLN A 92 3.03 4.30 0.89
N ARG A 93 2.34 5.37 0.52
CA ARG A 93 2.96 6.63 0.12
C ARG A 93 3.82 7.22 1.23
N ASN A 94 3.35 7.13 2.47
CA ASN A 94 4.10 7.60 3.64
C ASN A 94 5.40 6.81 3.83
N ARG A 95 5.35 5.47 3.69
CA ARG A 95 6.55 4.63 3.74
C ARG A 95 7.56 4.99 2.65
N GLU A 96 7.08 5.20 1.43
CA GLU A 96 7.94 5.61 0.29
C GLU A 96 8.60 6.96 0.55
N LEU A 97 7.84 7.94 1.04
CA LEU A 97 8.37 9.27 1.36
C LEU A 97 9.39 9.24 2.49
N ARG A 98 9.13 8.44 3.53
CA ARG A 98 10.09 8.25 4.62
C ARG A 98 11.39 7.61 4.14
N SER A 99 11.30 6.61 3.28
CA SER A 99 12.46 5.98 2.66
C SER A 99 13.26 6.98 1.83
N ARG A 100 12.56 7.81 1.06
CA ARG A 100 13.20 8.85 0.25
C ARG A 100 13.89 9.92 1.10
N VAL A 101 13.26 10.33 2.18
CA VAL A 101 13.87 11.26 3.15
C VAL A 101 15.15 10.65 3.73
N GLN A 102 15.10 9.38 4.11
CA GLN A 102 16.27 8.67 4.63
C GLN A 102 17.41 8.62 3.61
N GLU A 103 17.11 8.30 2.36
CA GLU A 103 18.08 8.28 1.26
C GLU A 103 18.71 9.66 1.05
N LEU A 104 17.91 10.72 1.04
CA LEU A 104 18.38 12.09 0.88
C LEU A 104 19.24 12.55 2.05
N GLN A 105 18.88 12.18 3.28
CA GLN A 105 19.68 12.48 4.47
C GLN A 105 21.04 11.78 4.39
N THR A 106 21.07 10.51 4.01
CA THR A 106 22.31 9.75 3.83
C THR A 106 23.19 10.36 2.73
N ALA A 107 22.59 10.72 1.60
CA ALA A 107 23.30 11.38 0.50
C ALA A 107 23.88 12.74 0.92
N LEU A 108 23.11 13.52 1.68
CA LEU A 108 23.57 14.79 2.20
C LEU A 108 24.74 14.63 3.17
N GLU A 109 24.65 13.70 4.10
CA GLU A 109 25.74 13.40 5.03
C GLU A 109 27.01 12.97 4.29
N THR A 110 26.87 12.11 3.30
CA THR A 110 28.00 11.66 2.46
C THR A 110 28.63 12.82 1.70
N ALA A 111 27.81 13.70 1.11
CA ALA A 111 28.29 14.87 0.39
C ALA A 111 29.01 15.85 1.31
N LEU A 112 28.47 16.11 2.49
CA LEU A 112 29.09 17.00 3.49
C LEU A 112 30.41 16.41 3.98
N GLN A 113 30.47 15.11 4.20
CA GLN A 113 31.69 14.44 4.61
C GLN A 113 32.75 14.48 3.52
N SER A 114 32.37 14.30 2.27
CA SER A 114 33.26 14.44 1.12
C SER A 114 33.83 15.85 1.01
N LEU A 115 33.01 16.87 1.22
CA LEU A 115 33.45 18.27 1.26
C LEU A 115 34.46 18.53 2.40
N ARG A 116 34.26 17.96 3.58
CA ARG A 116 35.17 18.07 4.70
C ARG A 116 36.52 17.43 4.42
N SER A 117 36.53 16.25 3.78
CA SER A 117 37.76 15.56 3.46
C SER A 117 38.53 16.15 2.28
N HIS A 118 37.86 16.89 1.40
CA HIS A 118 38.42 17.60 0.25
C HIS A 118 38.58 19.11 0.45
N ALA A 119 38.19 19.61 1.63
CA ALA A 119 38.36 21.00 1.97
C ALA A 119 39.86 21.34 1.88
N PRO A 120 40.30 22.31 1.09
CA PRO A 120 41.70 22.71 1.06
C PRO A 120 42.07 23.08 2.49
N ARG A 121 43.17 22.47 2.98
CA ARG A 121 43.78 22.87 4.23
C ARG A 121 44.33 24.27 4.05
N LEU A 122 43.50 25.26 4.15
CA LEU A 122 43.93 26.61 4.29
C LEU A 122 44.66 26.70 5.64
N PRO A 123 45.88 27.27 5.66
CA PRO A 123 46.53 27.54 6.92
C PRO A 123 45.58 28.41 7.71
N ALA A 124 45.25 27.92 8.84
CA ALA A 124 44.28 28.36 9.81
C ALA A 124 44.18 29.87 9.97
N VAL A 125 43.40 30.48 9.15
CA VAL A 125 42.70 31.66 9.60
C VAL A 125 41.38 31.12 10.16
N ARG A 126 41.38 30.81 11.41
CA ARG A 126 40.12 30.72 12.12
C ARG A 126 39.61 32.14 12.25
N PRO A 127 38.54 32.49 11.59
CA PRO A 127 37.84 33.69 11.99
C PRO A 127 37.30 33.43 13.38
N SER A 128 37.97 34.00 14.37
CA SER A 128 37.44 34.09 15.71
C SER A 128 36.14 34.86 15.62
N GLY A 129 35.02 34.20 15.88
CA GLY A 129 33.71 34.81 15.86
C GLY A 129 32.77 34.46 14.73
N THR A 130 33.06 33.43 13.91
CA THR A 130 32.03 32.86 13.05
C THR A 130 31.05 32.09 13.90
N VAL A 131 30.02 32.79 14.24
CA VAL A 131 28.82 32.19 14.81
C VAL A 131 28.09 31.48 13.65
N SER A 132 27.87 30.19 13.80
CA SER A 132 27.02 29.47 12.86
C SER A 132 25.66 30.17 12.80
N PRO A 133 25.09 30.37 11.59
CA PRO A 133 23.78 31.01 11.49
C PRO A 133 22.67 30.24 12.19
N PHE A 134 22.96 29.05 12.69
CA PHE A 134 22.02 28.24 13.46
C PHE A 134 22.17 28.37 14.98
N ASP A 135 23.21 29.05 15.47
CA ASP A 135 23.45 29.19 16.91
C ASP A 135 22.49 30.19 17.59
N HIS A 136 21.66 30.89 16.84
CA HIS A 136 20.69 31.84 17.31
C HIS A 136 19.24 31.39 17.20
N VAL A 137 19.00 30.15 16.79
CA VAL A 137 17.66 29.58 16.74
C VAL A 137 17.37 28.94 18.08
N GLU A 138 16.71 29.69 18.94
CA GLU A 138 16.07 29.15 20.15
C GLU A 138 14.69 28.59 19.78
#